data_4a20bf2377a8030cd000cad356b0a43c
#
_entry.id   4a20bf2377a8030cd000cad356b0a43c
#
_cell.length_a   1.000
_cell.length_b   1.000
_cell.length_c   1.000
_cell.angle_alpha   90.00
_cell.angle_beta   90.00
_cell.angle_gamma   90.00
#
_symmetry.space_group_name_H-M   'P 1'
#
loop_
_entity.id
_entity.type
_entity.pdbx_description
1 polymer ?
#
loop_
_entity_poly.entity_id
_entity_poly.type
_entity_poly.pdbx_seq_one_letter_code
_entity_poly.pdbx_strand_id
1 'polypeptide(L)'
;MAESNKMKEMPVNKLMVQMGIPMILSMALQAVYNIVDSAFVGNMRVGSEAALNALTLVFPVQMLMVAVGIGTGVGTNALLARTLGQGNSKKAAKVAGNSLFLGVLIYVVCLLFGIFGVKAYISSQTVDTEVLEMGVSYLRICCVISFGIIFFSLFEKLLQATGRSLYSTIGQVVGAVVNIILDPIMIYGIGPCPEMGVKGAAYATVIGQVASAVLLLIFHIKFNKEFEHGAKYMKPDGGIIKEIYTIGLPAIIAQALMSIMVYVMNLILKFNPAAQTAYGLFYKVQQFVLFLAFGLRDAITPIIAFAYGMRSKKRIQDGIKYGLIYTIVLMILGITITEIFPGAFATLFNAGQSREYFIEAMRIISVSFLFAGINIAYQGIYQALNGGIESLVISLLRQLIIILPLAGIFSMFVRNGQMGISLIWWSFPITEIVSCFAGYVFLKRIKKNKVDVLN
;
A
#
# COMPACT_ATOMS: atom_id res chain seq x y z
N MET A 1 21.25 3.59 -27.19
CA MET A 1 19.85 3.47 -27.65
C MET A 1 18.94 3.34 -26.45
N ALA A 2 17.92 4.13 -26.42
CA ALA A 2 17.21 4.47 -25.19
C ALA A 2 16.44 3.30 -24.57
N GLU A 3 16.56 3.16 -23.22
CA GLU A 3 15.71 2.29 -22.41
C GLU A 3 14.20 2.61 -22.53
N SER A 4 13.84 3.70 -23.19
CA SER A 4 12.46 4.13 -23.43
C SER A 4 11.61 3.15 -24.25
N ASN A 5 12.23 2.19 -24.89
CA ASN A 5 11.52 1.27 -25.78
C ASN A 5 11.07 -0.04 -25.12
N LYS A 6 11.45 -0.32 -23.85
CA LYS A 6 11.02 -1.56 -23.18
C LYS A 6 9.50 -1.68 -23.06
N MET A 7 8.83 -0.59 -22.67
CA MET A 7 7.37 -0.55 -22.54
C MET A 7 6.66 -0.76 -23.88
N LYS A 8 7.30 -0.37 -24.99
CA LYS A 8 6.76 -0.51 -26.34
C LYS A 8 7.12 -1.82 -27.02
N GLU A 9 8.37 -2.25 -26.92
CA GLU A 9 8.93 -3.33 -27.75
C GLU A 9 8.96 -4.69 -27.06
N MET A 10 9.16 -4.72 -25.74
CA MET A 10 9.26 -5.98 -25.00
C MET A 10 7.93 -6.74 -24.99
N PRO A 11 7.92 -8.07 -25.19
CA PRO A 11 6.73 -8.90 -25.00
C PRO A 11 6.14 -8.70 -23.59
N VAL A 12 4.81 -8.56 -23.51
CA VAL A 12 4.13 -8.15 -22.27
C VAL A 12 4.35 -9.16 -21.13
N ASN A 13 4.42 -10.45 -21.42
CA ASN A 13 4.73 -11.47 -20.41
C ASN A 13 6.12 -11.26 -19.77
N LYS A 14 7.15 -11.00 -20.57
CA LYS A 14 8.50 -10.71 -20.06
C LYS A 14 8.56 -9.38 -19.31
N LEU A 15 7.90 -8.36 -19.86
CA LEU A 15 7.81 -7.04 -19.24
C LEU A 15 7.14 -7.13 -17.85
N MET A 16 6.05 -7.89 -17.74
CA MET A 16 5.32 -8.12 -16.48
C MET A 16 6.22 -8.76 -15.41
N VAL A 17 7.04 -9.75 -15.80
CA VAL A 17 7.99 -10.39 -14.89
C VAL A 17 9.12 -9.42 -14.51
N GLN A 18 9.70 -8.71 -15.48
CA GLN A 18 10.81 -7.80 -15.26
C GLN A 18 10.42 -6.62 -14.36
N MET A 19 9.21 -6.11 -14.48
CA MET A 19 8.70 -5.04 -13.63
C MET A 19 8.10 -5.58 -12.34
N GLY A 20 7.40 -6.70 -12.39
CA GLY A 20 6.65 -7.26 -11.27
C GLY A 20 7.56 -7.81 -10.17
N ILE A 21 8.62 -8.54 -10.51
CA ILE A 21 9.53 -9.12 -9.49
C ILE A 21 10.12 -8.03 -8.59
N PRO A 22 10.74 -6.94 -9.09
CA PRO A 22 11.22 -5.87 -8.22
C PRO A 22 10.13 -5.26 -7.34
N MET A 23 8.94 -5.04 -7.89
CA MET A 23 7.83 -4.44 -7.12
C MET A 23 7.28 -5.38 -6.05
N ILE A 24 7.22 -6.69 -6.32
CA ILE A 24 6.85 -7.71 -5.33
C ILE A 24 7.88 -7.73 -4.19
N LEU A 25 9.18 -7.74 -4.52
CA LEU A 25 10.26 -7.68 -3.53
C LEU A 25 10.20 -6.40 -2.69
N SER A 26 9.88 -5.27 -3.32
CA SER A 26 9.69 -3.98 -2.66
C SER A 26 8.60 -4.06 -1.58
N MET A 27 7.43 -4.60 -1.93
CA MET A 27 6.31 -4.77 -1.00
C MET A 27 6.61 -5.79 0.11
N ALA A 28 7.29 -6.90 -0.22
CA ALA A 28 7.71 -7.88 0.79
C ALA A 28 8.69 -7.27 1.81
N LEU A 29 9.66 -6.49 1.34
CA LEU A 29 10.60 -5.78 2.21
C LEU A 29 9.91 -4.74 3.09
N GLN A 30 8.90 -4.05 2.58
CA GLN A 30 8.10 -3.13 3.38
C GLN A 30 7.39 -3.83 4.54
N ALA A 31 6.85 -5.03 4.31
CA ALA A 31 6.24 -5.82 5.37
C ALA A 31 7.25 -6.23 6.45
N VAL A 32 8.44 -6.69 6.04
CA VAL A 32 9.53 -7.06 6.96
C VAL A 32 9.99 -5.84 7.77
N TYR A 33 10.23 -4.73 7.11
CA TYR A 33 10.62 -3.47 7.74
C TYR A 33 9.64 -3.04 8.84
N ASN A 34 8.34 -3.04 8.58
CA ASN A 34 7.32 -2.66 9.56
C ASN A 34 7.33 -3.56 10.81
N ILE A 35 7.65 -4.86 10.64
CA ILE A 35 7.78 -5.80 11.75
C ILE A 35 9.03 -5.50 12.58
N VAL A 36 10.16 -5.23 11.91
CA VAL A 36 11.45 -4.96 12.57
C VAL A 36 11.40 -3.67 13.37
N ASP A 37 10.87 -2.59 12.80
CA ASP A 37 10.70 -1.29 13.48
C ASP A 37 9.86 -1.44 14.76
N SER A 38 8.71 -2.11 14.66
CA SER A 38 7.86 -2.39 15.83
C SER A 38 8.56 -3.24 16.89
N ALA A 39 9.42 -4.16 16.48
CA ALA A 39 10.18 -5.01 17.41
C ALA A 39 11.24 -4.21 18.18
N PHE A 40 11.94 -3.27 17.54
CA PHE A 40 12.90 -2.41 18.22
C PHE A 40 12.24 -1.52 19.27
N VAL A 41 11.10 -0.89 18.94
CA VAL A 41 10.37 -0.06 19.90
C VAL A 41 9.81 -0.90 21.07
N GLY A 42 9.27 -2.08 20.78
CA GLY A 42 8.74 -3.00 21.79
C GLY A 42 9.81 -3.56 22.74
N ASN A 43 11.10 -3.53 22.39
CA ASN A 43 12.22 -3.98 23.21
C ASN A 43 12.97 -2.83 23.90
N MET A 44 12.42 -1.64 23.97
CA MET A 44 13.01 -0.53 24.73
C MET A 44 13.13 -0.90 26.21
N ARG A 45 14.21 -0.45 26.87
CA ARG A 45 14.52 -0.75 28.27
C ARG A 45 13.55 -0.12 29.25
N VAL A 46 13.06 1.10 28.91
CA VAL A 46 12.14 1.89 29.76
C VAL A 46 11.02 2.43 28.87
N GLY A 47 9.78 2.37 29.38
CA GLY A 47 8.63 2.95 28.71
C GLY A 47 8.18 2.25 27.42
N SER A 48 8.56 0.97 27.20
CA SER A 48 8.19 0.24 26.00
C SER A 48 6.68 0.10 25.82
N GLU A 49 5.92 -0.10 26.89
CA GLU A 49 4.45 -0.17 26.85
C GLU A 49 3.83 1.18 26.48
N ALA A 50 4.27 2.27 27.12
CA ALA A 50 3.84 3.63 26.77
C ALA A 50 4.22 3.99 25.34
N ALA A 51 5.40 3.56 24.88
CA ALA A 51 5.86 3.75 23.49
C ALA A 51 4.97 3.03 22.47
N LEU A 52 4.62 1.76 22.72
CA LEU A 52 3.72 1.01 21.85
C LEU A 52 2.32 1.61 21.81
N ASN A 53 1.81 2.07 22.96
CA ASN A 53 0.55 2.81 23.02
C ASN A 53 0.63 4.10 22.21
N ALA A 54 1.68 4.88 22.36
CA ALA A 54 1.90 6.11 21.61
C ALA A 54 1.91 5.83 20.09
N LEU A 55 2.63 4.81 19.63
CA LEU A 55 2.65 4.41 18.22
C LEU A 55 1.25 4.03 17.72
N THR A 56 0.44 3.37 18.55
CA THR A 56 -0.94 3.01 18.18
C THR A 56 -1.81 4.25 17.95
N LEU A 57 -1.65 5.29 18.78
CA LEU A 57 -2.37 6.56 18.61
C LEU A 57 -1.90 7.36 17.38
N VAL A 58 -0.62 7.25 17.04
CA VAL A 58 -0.01 7.93 15.88
C VAL A 58 -0.38 7.27 14.55
N PHE A 59 -0.57 5.95 14.56
CA PHE A 59 -0.76 5.13 13.38
C PHE A 59 -1.82 5.63 12.37
N PRO A 60 -3.02 6.09 12.80
CA PRO A 60 -4.03 6.56 11.85
C PRO A 60 -3.58 7.76 11.00
N VAL A 61 -2.85 8.71 11.60
CA VAL A 61 -2.33 9.88 10.86
C VAL A 61 -1.22 9.46 9.91
N GLN A 62 -0.31 8.59 10.34
CA GLN A 62 0.73 8.05 9.45
C GLN A 62 0.11 7.31 8.27
N MET A 63 -0.90 6.48 8.51
CA MET A 63 -1.62 5.77 7.44
C MET A 63 -2.31 6.72 6.47
N LEU A 64 -2.88 7.84 6.96
CA LEU A 64 -3.47 8.86 6.11
C LEU A 64 -2.41 9.55 5.24
N MET A 65 -1.26 9.91 5.80
CA MET A 65 -0.15 10.50 5.06
C MET A 65 0.35 9.56 3.94
N VAL A 66 0.54 8.29 4.28
CA VAL A 66 0.94 7.25 3.32
C VAL A 66 -0.14 7.06 2.24
N ALA A 67 -1.42 7.01 2.63
CA ALA A 67 -2.54 6.86 1.70
C ALA A 67 -2.61 8.01 0.68
N VAL A 68 -2.44 9.26 1.14
CA VAL A 68 -2.45 10.44 0.27
C VAL A 68 -1.24 10.44 -0.67
N GLY A 69 -0.05 10.10 -0.17
CA GLY A 69 1.16 9.99 -0.99
C GLY A 69 1.04 8.90 -2.07
N ILE A 70 0.69 7.68 -1.65
CA ILE A 70 0.53 6.53 -2.57
C ILE A 70 -0.60 6.78 -3.57
N GLY A 71 -1.76 7.26 -3.14
CA GLY A 71 -2.90 7.46 -4.02
C GLY A 71 -2.64 8.55 -5.07
N THR A 72 -2.03 9.67 -4.69
CA THR A 72 -1.57 10.71 -5.64
C THR A 72 -0.55 10.11 -6.60
N GLY A 73 0.38 9.29 -6.11
CA GLY A 73 1.36 8.58 -6.91
C GLY A 73 0.73 7.59 -7.90
N VAL A 74 -0.29 6.83 -7.49
CA VAL A 74 -1.02 5.89 -8.37
C VAL A 74 -1.72 6.62 -9.52
N GLY A 75 -2.39 7.74 -9.24
CA GLY A 75 -2.99 8.58 -10.26
C GLY A 75 -1.95 9.14 -11.24
N THR A 76 -0.83 9.61 -10.71
CA THR A 76 0.32 10.08 -11.51
C THR A 76 0.89 8.97 -12.38
N ASN A 77 1.11 7.78 -11.84
CA ASN A 77 1.66 6.62 -12.53
C ASN A 77 0.79 6.26 -13.76
N ALA A 78 -0.50 6.08 -13.56
CA ALA A 78 -1.43 5.71 -14.63
C ALA A 78 -1.51 6.79 -15.71
N LEU A 79 -1.60 8.08 -15.33
CA LEU A 79 -1.68 9.18 -16.28
C LEU A 79 -0.36 9.37 -17.04
N LEU A 80 0.78 9.32 -16.35
CA LEU A 80 2.11 9.47 -16.96
C LEU A 80 2.38 8.34 -17.95
N ALA A 81 2.18 7.08 -17.55
CA ALA A 81 2.38 5.93 -18.42
C ALA A 81 1.50 6.01 -19.70
N ARG A 82 0.22 6.38 -19.54
CA ARG A 82 -0.70 6.60 -20.67
C ARG A 82 -0.21 7.72 -21.60
N THR A 83 0.23 8.84 -21.03
CA THR A 83 0.70 10.01 -21.79
C THR A 83 1.97 9.69 -22.57
N LEU A 84 2.89 8.91 -21.97
CA LEU A 84 4.09 8.41 -22.65
C LEU A 84 3.73 7.44 -23.78
N GLY A 85 2.73 6.56 -23.56
CA GLY A 85 2.21 5.67 -24.60
C GLY A 85 1.63 6.44 -25.80
N GLN A 86 1.06 7.63 -25.57
CA GLN A 86 0.59 8.55 -26.61
C GLN A 86 1.73 9.27 -27.35
N GLY A 87 2.98 9.15 -26.90
CA GLY A 87 4.12 9.87 -27.44
C GLY A 87 4.14 11.37 -27.10
N ASN A 88 3.33 11.83 -26.14
CA ASN A 88 3.21 13.25 -25.78
C ASN A 88 4.15 13.63 -24.62
N SER A 89 5.44 13.78 -24.92
CA SER A 89 6.47 14.14 -23.93
C SER A 89 6.22 15.48 -23.24
N LYS A 90 5.60 16.46 -23.91
CA LYS A 90 5.27 17.75 -23.29
C LYS A 90 4.20 17.60 -22.21
N LYS A 91 3.14 16.83 -22.48
CA LYS A 91 2.12 16.53 -21.46
C LYS A 91 2.71 15.67 -20.35
N ALA A 92 3.58 14.72 -20.66
CA ALA A 92 4.28 13.89 -19.68
C ALA A 92 5.11 14.73 -18.69
N ALA A 93 5.86 15.72 -19.18
CA ALA A 93 6.60 16.68 -18.34
C ALA A 93 5.66 17.46 -17.41
N LYS A 94 4.52 17.93 -17.93
CA LYS A 94 3.51 18.61 -17.09
C LYS A 94 2.89 17.68 -16.04
N VAL A 95 2.61 16.42 -16.37
CA VAL A 95 2.08 15.45 -15.42
C VAL A 95 3.08 15.20 -14.28
N ALA A 96 4.36 14.97 -14.60
CA ALA A 96 5.41 14.81 -13.61
C ALA A 96 5.58 16.08 -12.75
N GLY A 97 5.62 17.27 -13.38
CA GLY A 97 5.74 18.55 -12.66
C GLY A 97 4.54 18.83 -11.74
N ASN A 98 3.31 18.60 -12.21
CA ASN A 98 2.12 18.79 -11.39
C ASN A 98 2.05 17.78 -10.24
N SER A 99 2.54 16.54 -10.41
CA SER A 99 2.63 15.60 -9.29
C SER A 99 3.59 16.08 -8.20
N LEU A 100 4.73 16.66 -8.58
CA LEU A 100 5.68 17.26 -7.62
C LEU A 100 5.09 18.50 -6.94
N PHE A 101 4.35 19.35 -7.67
CA PHE A 101 3.61 20.45 -7.07
C PHE A 101 2.59 19.96 -6.02
N LEU A 102 1.83 18.91 -6.35
CA LEU A 102 0.91 18.29 -5.39
C LEU A 102 1.65 17.73 -4.19
N GLY A 103 2.82 17.13 -4.38
CA GLY A 103 3.70 16.69 -3.31
C GLY A 103 4.09 17.81 -2.35
N VAL A 104 4.46 18.98 -2.88
CA VAL A 104 4.73 20.18 -2.07
C VAL A 104 3.50 20.61 -1.29
N LEU A 105 2.33 20.64 -1.93
CA LEU A 105 1.08 21.02 -1.27
C LEU A 105 0.71 20.06 -0.13
N ILE A 106 0.80 18.76 -0.37
CA ILE A 106 0.55 17.72 0.64
C ILE A 106 1.55 17.89 1.80
N TYR A 107 2.82 18.10 1.49
CA TYR A 107 3.85 18.35 2.50
C TYR A 107 3.53 19.56 3.37
N VAL A 108 3.12 20.69 2.76
CA VAL A 108 2.76 21.90 3.51
C VAL A 108 1.58 21.63 4.45
N VAL A 109 0.57 20.90 4.01
CA VAL A 109 -0.56 20.49 4.88
C VAL A 109 -0.07 19.63 6.06
N CYS A 110 0.77 18.64 5.80
CA CYS A 110 1.35 17.79 6.85
C CYS A 110 2.24 18.58 7.80
N LEU A 111 3.04 19.52 7.29
CA LEU A 111 3.88 20.41 8.09
C LEU A 111 3.06 21.28 9.03
N LEU A 112 2.02 21.94 8.52
CA LEU A 112 1.12 22.77 9.33
C LEU A 112 0.41 21.94 10.40
N PHE A 113 -0.05 20.75 10.07
CA PHE A 113 -0.61 19.83 11.05
C PHE A 113 0.45 19.40 12.08
N GLY A 114 1.67 19.14 11.66
CA GLY A 114 2.81 18.78 12.53
C GLY A 114 3.11 19.86 13.57
N ILE A 115 3.04 21.13 13.16
CA ILE A 115 3.33 22.27 14.04
C ILE A 115 2.14 22.56 14.98
N PHE A 116 0.92 22.63 14.45
CA PHE A 116 -0.24 23.16 15.17
C PHE A 116 -1.23 22.10 15.63
N GLY A 117 -1.39 20.97 14.91
CA GLY A 117 -2.47 20.01 15.12
C GLY A 117 -2.11 18.81 15.99
N VAL A 118 -0.86 18.37 16.00
CA VAL A 118 -0.44 17.10 16.62
C VAL A 118 -0.76 17.04 18.10
N LYS A 119 -0.49 18.11 18.86
CA LYS A 119 -0.76 18.11 20.30
C LYS A 119 -2.26 17.95 20.58
N ALA A 120 -3.10 18.71 19.89
CA ALA A 120 -4.56 18.63 20.03
C ALA A 120 -5.09 17.22 19.66
N TYR A 121 -4.55 16.64 18.59
CA TYR A 121 -4.93 15.30 18.14
C TYR A 121 -4.58 14.22 19.17
N ILE A 122 -3.34 14.16 19.69
CA ILE A 122 -2.94 13.15 20.66
C ILE A 122 -3.64 13.35 21.99
N SER A 123 -3.75 14.61 22.50
CA SER A 123 -4.43 14.91 23.77
C SER A 123 -5.93 14.58 23.76
N SER A 124 -6.55 14.50 22.58
CA SER A 124 -7.95 14.04 22.46
C SER A 124 -8.11 12.53 22.67
N GLN A 125 -7.03 11.75 22.66
CA GLN A 125 -7.06 10.30 22.70
C GLN A 125 -6.50 9.69 23.99
N THR A 126 -5.65 10.43 24.73
CA THR A 126 -5.06 9.94 25.96
C THR A 126 -4.94 11.03 27.01
N VAL A 127 -5.09 10.64 28.28
CA VAL A 127 -4.83 11.48 29.46
C VAL A 127 -3.50 11.13 30.13
N ASP A 128 -2.87 10.02 29.71
CA ASP A 128 -1.56 9.59 30.18
C ASP A 128 -0.49 10.54 29.64
N THR A 129 0.23 11.18 30.53
CA THR A 129 1.24 12.20 30.21
C THR A 129 2.45 11.62 29.47
N GLU A 130 2.88 10.41 29.82
CA GLU A 130 4.02 9.75 29.18
C GLU A 130 3.68 9.35 27.73
N VAL A 131 2.52 8.72 27.53
CA VAL A 131 2.01 8.36 26.19
C VAL A 131 1.77 9.61 25.35
N LEU A 132 1.24 10.68 25.94
CA LEU A 132 1.03 11.97 25.28
C LEU A 132 2.35 12.58 24.77
N GLU A 133 3.37 12.67 25.63
CA GLU A 133 4.66 13.25 25.26
C GLU A 133 5.36 12.43 24.17
N MET A 134 5.36 11.11 24.29
CA MET A 134 5.92 10.19 23.28
C MET A 134 5.18 10.31 21.95
N GLY A 135 3.85 10.27 21.96
CA GLY A 135 3.02 10.37 20.77
C GLY A 135 3.16 11.71 20.05
N VAL A 136 3.14 12.81 20.80
CA VAL A 136 3.35 14.17 20.25
C VAL A 136 4.73 14.30 19.63
N SER A 137 5.77 13.82 20.31
CA SER A 137 7.14 13.91 19.82
C SER A 137 7.32 13.12 18.54
N TYR A 138 6.86 11.86 18.52
CA TYR A 138 6.95 10.98 17.36
C TYR A 138 6.19 11.54 16.15
N LEU A 139 4.90 11.85 16.34
CA LEU A 139 4.06 12.30 15.23
C LEU A 139 4.51 13.66 14.68
N ARG A 140 4.97 14.55 15.54
CA ARG A 140 5.50 15.86 15.11
C ARG A 140 6.71 15.69 14.21
N ILE A 141 7.67 14.84 14.57
CA ILE A 141 8.85 14.55 13.75
C ILE A 141 8.41 13.99 12.39
N CYS A 142 7.52 12.98 12.37
CA CYS A 142 7.01 12.38 11.15
C CYS A 142 6.27 13.39 10.25
N CYS A 143 5.46 14.29 10.82
CA CYS A 143 4.71 15.28 10.04
C CYS A 143 5.59 16.41 9.53
N VAL A 144 6.51 16.93 10.35
CA VAL A 144 7.41 18.04 9.97
C VAL A 144 8.41 17.61 8.89
N ILE A 145 8.87 16.37 8.94
CA ILE A 145 9.82 15.79 7.95
C ILE A 145 9.09 14.90 6.92
N SER A 146 7.78 15.05 6.78
CA SER A 146 6.96 14.22 5.89
C SER A 146 7.32 14.34 4.40
N PHE A 147 8.11 15.34 4.00
CA PHE A 147 8.59 15.45 2.63
C PHE A 147 9.31 14.18 2.17
N GLY A 148 10.02 13.48 3.07
CA GLY A 148 10.68 12.22 2.76
C GLY A 148 9.71 11.18 2.20
N ILE A 149 8.66 10.83 2.94
CA ILE A 149 7.69 9.81 2.52
C ILE A 149 6.85 10.25 1.32
N ILE A 150 6.49 11.54 1.22
CA ILE A 150 5.67 12.06 0.14
C ILE A 150 6.45 12.01 -1.17
N PHE A 151 7.66 12.57 -1.20
CA PHE A 151 8.47 12.58 -2.41
C PHE A 151 9.03 11.21 -2.78
N PHE A 152 9.37 10.36 -1.78
CA PHE A 152 9.65 8.95 -2.03
C PHE A 152 8.52 8.29 -2.83
N SER A 153 7.27 8.39 -2.35
CA SER A 153 6.10 7.79 -3.01
C SER A 153 5.91 8.32 -4.44
N LEU A 154 6.10 9.62 -4.67
CA LEU A 154 5.94 10.21 -5.99
C LEU A 154 7.05 9.79 -6.95
N PHE A 155 8.33 9.86 -6.56
CA PHE A 155 9.44 9.45 -7.42
C PHE A 155 9.41 7.95 -7.71
N GLU A 156 9.02 7.14 -6.74
CA GLU A 156 8.76 5.71 -6.94
C GLU A 156 7.78 5.50 -8.10
N LYS A 157 6.63 6.17 -8.06
CA LYS A 157 5.58 6.01 -9.07
C LYS A 157 5.95 6.63 -10.42
N LEU A 158 6.74 7.70 -10.46
CA LEU A 158 7.30 8.27 -11.68
C LEU A 158 8.28 7.31 -12.37
N LEU A 159 9.14 6.61 -11.61
CA LEU A 159 10.05 5.59 -12.14
C LEU A 159 9.29 4.33 -12.61
N GLN A 160 8.28 3.91 -11.88
CA GLN A 160 7.42 2.79 -12.27
C GLN A 160 6.67 3.07 -13.57
N ALA A 161 6.15 4.30 -13.75
CA ALA A 161 5.43 4.71 -14.96
C ALA A 161 6.28 4.65 -16.24
N THR A 162 7.60 4.79 -16.12
CA THR A 162 8.57 4.70 -17.22
C THR A 162 9.20 3.31 -17.38
N GLY A 163 8.70 2.30 -16.65
CA GLY A 163 9.20 0.92 -16.72
C GLY A 163 10.47 0.67 -15.90
N ARG A 164 10.86 1.61 -15.02
CA ARG A 164 12.09 1.54 -14.21
C ARG A 164 11.84 1.06 -12.78
N SER A 165 11.05 0.00 -12.64
CA SER A 165 10.69 -0.58 -11.33
C SER A 165 11.90 -1.04 -10.50
N LEU A 166 12.96 -1.53 -11.15
CA LEU A 166 14.18 -1.91 -10.44
C LEU A 166 14.80 -0.74 -9.65
N TYR A 167 14.83 0.46 -10.25
CA TYR A 167 15.37 1.63 -9.57
C TYR A 167 14.46 2.09 -8.43
N SER A 168 13.14 1.96 -8.58
CA SER A 168 12.20 2.25 -7.47
C SER A 168 12.41 1.28 -6.31
N THR A 169 12.60 0.00 -6.59
CA THR A 169 12.92 -1.03 -5.59
C THR A 169 14.24 -0.76 -4.88
N ILE A 170 15.30 -0.39 -5.62
CA ILE A 170 16.60 -0.04 -5.01
C ILE A 170 16.45 1.12 -4.03
N GLY A 171 15.70 2.16 -4.41
CA GLY A 171 15.43 3.29 -3.51
C GLY A 171 14.72 2.87 -2.22
N GLN A 172 13.71 2.00 -2.33
CA GLN A 172 13.01 1.47 -1.15
C GLN A 172 13.90 0.60 -0.27
N VAL A 173 14.70 -0.28 -0.87
CA VAL A 173 15.66 -1.13 -0.13
C VAL A 173 16.65 -0.27 0.64
N VAL A 174 17.23 0.75 0.02
CA VAL A 174 18.17 1.66 0.68
C VAL A 174 17.52 2.36 1.87
N GLY A 175 16.31 2.87 1.72
CA GLY A 175 15.61 3.50 2.85
C GLY A 175 15.32 2.55 3.99
N ALA A 176 14.86 1.33 3.68
CA ALA A 176 14.63 0.29 4.68
C ALA A 176 15.92 -0.10 5.41
N VAL A 177 17.02 -0.29 4.69
CA VAL A 177 18.32 -0.62 5.28
C VAL A 177 18.83 0.52 6.17
N VAL A 178 18.75 1.77 5.72
CA VAL A 178 19.13 2.95 6.51
C VAL A 178 18.31 3.01 7.80
N ASN A 179 16.99 2.81 7.72
CA ASN A 179 16.14 2.81 8.91
C ASN A 179 16.51 1.66 9.87
N ILE A 180 16.61 0.41 9.41
CA ILE A 180 16.95 -0.76 10.24
C ILE A 180 18.29 -0.59 10.94
N ILE A 181 19.28 0.07 10.30
CA ILE A 181 20.57 0.36 10.91
C ILE A 181 20.46 1.48 11.96
N LEU A 182 19.68 2.54 11.66
CA LEU A 182 19.56 3.70 12.54
C LEU A 182 18.64 3.44 13.75
N ASP A 183 17.64 2.57 13.64
CA ASP A 183 16.72 2.25 14.72
C ASP A 183 17.45 1.87 16.02
N PRO A 184 18.29 0.83 16.07
CA PRO A 184 18.97 0.46 17.31
C PRO A 184 19.98 1.54 17.75
N ILE A 185 20.60 2.25 16.81
CA ILE A 185 21.57 3.31 17.13
C ILE A 185 20.86 4.47 17.84
N MET A 186 19.72 4.91 17.35
CA MET A 186 19.01 6.08 17.86
C MET A 186 18.05 5.77 18.99
N ILE A 187 17.42 4.57 18.98
CA ILE A 187 16.52 4.16 20.04
C ILE A 187 17.30 3.86 21.31
N TYR A 188 18.38 3.06 21.23
CA TYR A 188 19.13 2.58 22.38
C TYR A 188 20.39 3.36 22.70
N GLY A 189 20.78 4.35 21.87
CA GLY A 189 21.95 5.15 22.09
C GLY A 189 23.27 4.40 21.89
N ILE A 190 23.43 3.71 20.73
CA ILE A 190 24.65 2.97 20.43
C ILE A 190 25.70 3.90 19.81
N GLY A 191 26.94 3.83 20.33
CA GLY A 191 28.07 4.61 19.86
C GLY A 191 27.99 6.09 20.32
N PRO A 192 28.20 7.08 19.41
CA PRO A 192 28.18 8.49 19.78
C PRO A 192 26.78 9.09 19.88
N CYS A 193 25.75 8.33 19.56
CA CYS A 193 24.36 8.77 19.56
C CYS A 193 23.76 8.67 20.97
N PRO A 194 23.08 9.71 21.49
CA PRO A 194 22.36 9.61 22.74
C PRO A 194 21.15 8.68 22.62
N GLU A 195 20.75 8.05 23.71
CA GLU A 195 19.51 7.28 23.77
C GLU A 195 18.30 8.21 23.59
N MET A 196 17.54 8.02 22.51
CA MET A 196 16.44 8.88 22.12
C MET A 196 15.06 8.20 22.25
N GLY A 197 15.03 6.88 22.50
CA GLY A 197 13.80 6.12 22.62
C GLY A 197 12.88 6.28 21.41
N VAL A 198 11.61 6.60 21.65
CA VAL A 198 10.57 6.78 20.61
C VAL A 198 10.93 7.89 19.62
N LYS A 199 11.59 8.96 20.05
CA LYS A 199 12.09 10.02 19.15
C LYS A 199 13.14 9.46 18.19
N GLY A 200 14.00 8.55 18.68
CA GLY A 200 15.00 7.86 17.86
C GLY A 200 14.37 7.05 16.73
N ALA A 201 13.31 6.29 17.02
CA ALA A 201 12.54 5.56 16.01
C ALA A 201 11.93 6.50 14.97
N ALA A 202 11.35 7.65 15.40
CA ALA A 202 10.81 8.65 14.48
C ALA A 202 11.91 9.21 13.54
N TYR A 203 13.07 9.60 14.09
CA TYR A 203 14.18 10.11 13.29
C TYR A 203 14.74 9.04 12.33
N ALA A 204 14.94 7.81 12.78
CA ALA A 204 15.42 6.73 11.93
C ALA A 204 14.48 6.50 10.74
N THR A 205 13.17 6.48 11.00
CA THR A 205 12.13 6.35 9.96
C THR A 205 12.21 7.48 8.94
N VAL A 206 12.19 8.74 9.38
CA VAL A 206 12.19 9.87 8.44
C VAL A 206 13.52 10.01 7.69
N ILE A 207 14.66 9.68 8.30
CA ILE A 207 15.98 9.68 7.64
C ILE A 207 16.00 8.61 6.54
N GLY A 208 15.50 7.40 6.81
CA GLY A 208 15.36 6.34 5.81
C GLY A 208 14.48 6.78 4.63
N GLN A 209 13.34 7.41 4.90
CA GLN A 209 12.45 7.94 3.86
C GLN A 209 13.09 9.06 3.04
N VAL A 210 13.84 9.96 3.67
CA VAL A 210 14.58 11.03 2.98
C VAL A 210 15.70 10.44 2.13
N ALA A 211 16.46 9.47 2.64
CA ALA A 211 17.51 8.79 1.86
C ALA A 211 16.92 8.13 0.61
N SER A 212 15.76 7.44 0.74
CA SER A 212 15.02 6.91 -0.40
C SER A 212 14.61 8.01 -1.38
N ALA A 213 13.99 9.07 -0.90
CA ALA A 213 13.50 10.16 -1.74
C ALA A 213 14.65 10.83 -2.53
N VAL A 214 15.78 11.08 -1.89
CA VAL A 214 16.97 11.66 -2.53
C VAL A 214 17.54 10.72 -3.60
N LEU A 215 17.68 9.43 -3.29
CA LEU A 215 18.18 8.45 -4.26
C LEU A 215 17.24 8.32 -5.46
N LEU A 216 15.94 8.26 -5.23
CA LEU A 216 14.95 8.18 -6.30
C LEU A 216 14.86 9.46 -7.13
N LEU A 217 15.06 10.63 -6.51
CA LEU A 217 15.20 11.90 -7.25
C LEU A 217 16.40 11.83 -8.20
N ILE A 218 17.56 11.36 -7.72
CA ILE A 218 18.76 11.19 -8.55
C ILE A 218 18.46 10.23 -9.72
N PHE A 219 17.82 9.10 -9.45
CA PHE A 219 17.44 8.16 -10.49
C PHE A 219 16.40 8.74 -11.46
N HIS A 220 15.44 9.52 -10.95
CA HIS A 220 14.46 10.20 -11.78
C HIS A 220 15.13 11.16 -12.77
N ILE A 221 16.03 12.02 -12.29
CA ILE A 221 16.73 12.99 -13.15
C ILE A 221 17.68 12.28 -14.15
N LYS A 222 18.37 11.22 -13.68
CA LYS A 222 19.39 10.53 -14.49
C LYS A 222 18.78 9.63 -15.56
N PHE A 223 17.69 8.95 -15.27
CA PHE A 223 17.14 7.88 -16.10
C PHE A 223 15.83 8.20 -16.80
N ASN A 224 14.94 9.03 -16.23
CA ASN A 224 13.68 9.40 -16.88
C ASN A 224 13.90 10.49 -17.91
N LYS A 225 14.48 10.11 -19.06
CA LYS A 225 14.81 11.03 -20.16
C LYS A 225 13.70 11.15 -21.22
N GLU A 226 12.56 10.50 -21.02
CA GLU A 226 11.42 10.48 -21.94
C GLU A 226 10.68 11.81 -22.00
N PHE A 227 10.90 12.65 -21.00
CA PHE A 227 10.30 14.00 -20.92
C PHE A 227 11.28 14.96 -20.21
N GLU A 228 11.07 16.24 -20.44
CA GLU A 228 11.89 17.29 -19.84
C GLU A 228 11.58 17.46 -18.34
N HIS A 229 12.62 17.71 -17.56
CA HIS A 229 12.54 18.07 -16.15
C HIS A 229 12.70 19.58 -15.97
N GLY A 230 12.02 20.17 -14.98
CA GLY A 230 12.22 21.57 -14.64
C GLY A 230 11.05 22.19 -13.89
N ALA A 231 11.35 23.23 -13.11
CA ALA A 231 10.38 23.95 -12.29
C ALA A 231 9.24 24.59 -13.13
N LYS A 232 9.49 24.90 -14.41
CA LYS A 232 8.47 25.44 -15.34
C LYS A 232 7.24 24.51 -15.49
N TYR A 233 7.43 23.20 -15.32
CA TYR A 233 6.36 22.19 -15.41
C TYR A 233 5.59 21.99 -14.11
N MET A 234 6.07 22.54 -12.99
CA MET A 234 5.38 22.51 -11.69
C MET A 234 4.25 23.56 -11.61
N LYS A 235 4.10 24.43 -12.62
CA LYS A 235 2.98 25.35 -12.67
C LYS A 235 1.67 24.56 -12.64
N PRO A 236 0.76 24.83 -11.67
CA PRO A 236 -0.45 24.06 -11.49
C PRO A 236 -1.35 24.15 -12.74
N ASP A 237 -1.77 22.99 -13.24
CA ASP A 237 -2.70 22.82 -14.35
C ASP A 237 -3.91 22.02 -13.82
N GLY A 238 -5.05 22.72 -13.64
CA GLY A 238 -6.25 22.14 -13.08
C GLY A 238 -6.79 20.94 -13.88
N GLY A 239 -6.56 20.89 -15.18
CA GLY A 239 -6.95 19.76 -16.02
C GLY A 239 -6.12 18.51 -15.67
N ILE A 240 -4.80 18.66 -15.54
CA ILE A 240 -3.89 17.57 -15.19
C ILE A 240 -4.14 17.09 -13.76
N ILE A 241 -4.31 18.03 -12.82
CA ILE A 241 -4.61 17.69 -11.42
C ILE A 241 -5.91 16.90 -11.33
N LYS A 242 -6.95 17.29 -12.05
CA LYS A 242 -8.21 16.55 -12.13
C LYS A 242 -8.00 15.15 -12.72
N GLU A 243 -7.22 15.01 -13.78
CA GLU A 243 -6.91 13.70 -14.37
C GLU A 243 -6.15 12.80 -13.36
N ILE A 244 -5.20 13.34 -12.61
CA ILE A 244 -4.46 12.59 -11.55
C ILE A 244 -5.44 12.11 -10.48
N TYR A 245 -6.30 12.98 -9.95
CA TYR A 245 -7.21 12.62 -8.85
C TYR A 245 -8.44 11.84 -9.30
N THR A 246 -8.75 11.76 -10.59
CA THR A 246 -9.76 10.82 -11.10
C THR A 246 -9.44 9.36 -10.73
N ILE A 247 -8.15 9.03 -10.62
CA ILE A 247 -7.65 7.72 -10.21
C ILE A 247 -7.09 7.80 -8.79
N GLY A 248 -6.37 8.87 -8.46
CA GLY A 248 -5.66 9.03 -7.19
C GLY A 248 -6.60 9.12 -5.98
N LEU A 249 -7.69 9.89 -6.07
CA LEU A 249 -8.64 10.01 -4.97
C LEU A 249 -9.34 8.68 -4.62
N PRO A 250 -9.87 7.91 -5.61
CA PRO A 250 -10.32 6.56 -5.37
C PRO A 250 -9.28 5.64 -4.69
N ALA A 251 -8.01 5.76 -5.07
CA ALA A 251 -6.93 4.97 -4.46
C ALA A 251 -6.63 5.40 -3.02
N ILE A 252 -6.68 6.70 -2.71
CA ILE A 252 -6.56 7.22 -1.33
C ILE A 252 -7.66 6.63 -0.44
N ILE A 253 -8.92 6.72 -0.89
CA ILE A 253 -10.07 6.20 -0.16
C ILE A 253 -9.94 4.69 0.04
N ALA A 254 -9.58 3.94 -1.00
CA ALA A 254 -9.37 2.50 -0.93
C ALA A 254 -8.33 2.11 0.13
N GLN A 255 -7.24 2.87 0.25
CA GLN A 255 -6.22 2.63 1.27
C GLN A 255 -6.73 2.92 2.68
N ALA A 256 -7.48 4.00 2.86
CA ALA A 256 -8.08 4.34 4.16
C ALA A 256 -9.12 3.30 4.62
N LEU A 257 -9.89 2.74 3.69
CA LEU A 257 -10.89 1.71 4.00
C LEU A 257 -10.28 0.44 4.63
N MET A 258 -9.03 0.08 4.29
CA MET A 258 -8.36 -1.06 4.92
C MET A 258 -8.22 -0.89 6.43
N SER A 259 -7.85 0.30 6.88
CA SER A 259 -7.73 0.59 8.32
C SER A 259 -9.08 0.58 9.03
N ILE A 260 -10.12 1.12 8.38
CA ILE A 260 -11.50 1.10 8.91
C ILE A 260 -11.99 -0.34 9.06
N MET A 261 -11.76 -1.18 8.06
CA MET A 261 -12.16 -2.59 8.08
C MET A 261 -11.53 -3.33 9.28
N VAL A 262 -10.21 -3.18 9.47
CA VAL A 262 -9.50 -3.83 10.59
C VAL A 262 -10.04 -3.34 11.93
N TYR A 263 -10.26 -2.05 12.08
CA TYR A 263 -10.81 -1.46 13.30
C TYR A 263 -12.18 -2.03 13.64
N VAL A 264 -13.11 -2.03 12.67
CA VAL A 264 -14.48 -2.52 12.90
C VAL A 264 -14.50 -4.04 13.12
N MET A 265 -13.66 -4.82 12.44
CA MET A 265 -13.51 -6.25 12.70
C MET A 265 -13.06 -6.53 14.12
N ASN A 266 -12.11 -5.75 14.65
CA ASN A 266 -11.69 -5.84 16.05
C ASN A 266 -12.84 -5.52 17.03
N LEU A 267 -13.71 -4.55 16.70
CA LEU A 267 -14.92 -4.27 17.49
C LEU A 267 -15.92 -5.43 17.46
N ILE A 268 -16.12 -6.04 16.28
CA ILE A 268 -17.00 -7.21 16.12
C ILE A 268 -16.49 -8.39 16.95
N LEU A 269 -15.19 -8.62 17.00
CA LEU A 269 -14.55 -9.72 17.73
C LEU A 269 -14.32 -9.44 19.23
N LYS A 270 -14.58 -8.22 19.70
CA LYS A 270 -14.29 -7.81 21.10
C LYS A 270 -14.91 -8.72 22.16
N PHE A 271 -16.00 -9.44 21.86
CA PHE A 271 -16.63 -10.37 22.78
C PHE A 271 -15.82 -11.65 23.05
N ASN A 272 -14.82 -11.97 22.19
CA ASN A 272 -13.92 -13.10 22.38
C ASN A 272 -12.46 -12.62 22.18
N PRO A 273 -11.74 -12.25 23.27
CA PRO A 273 -10.38 -11.72 23.19
C PRO A 273 -9.38 -12.66 22.51
N ALA A 274 -9.55 -14.00 22.66
CA ALA A 274 -8.67 -14.96 22.01
C ALA A 274 -8.86 -14.98 20.49
N ALA A 275 -10.10 -14.89 20.01
CA ALA A 275 -10.40 -14.77 18.58
C ALA A 275 -9.95 -13.42 18.02
N GLN A 276 -10.08 -12.33 18.78
CA GLN A 276 -9.59 -11.00 18.41
C GLN A 276 -8.06 -11.01 18.23
N THR A 277 -7.33 -11.61 19.17
CA THR A 277 -5.87 -11.79 19.07
C THR A 277 -5.51 -12.65 17.87
N ALA A 278 -6.21 -13.78 17.67
CA ALA A 278 -6.01 -14.64 16.51
C ALA A 278 -6.17 -13.90 15.18
N TYR A 279 -7.19 -13.06 15.07
CA TYR A 279 -7.40 -12.21 13.89
C TYR A 279 -6.25 -11.23 13.66
N GLY A 280 -5.78 -10.56 14.70
CA GLY A 280 -4.64 -9.64 14.61
C GLY A 280 -3.35 -10.31 14.14
N LEU A 281 -3.07 -11.53 14.62
CA LEU A 281 -1.93 -12.33 14.18
C LEU A 281 -2.10 -12.81 12.74
N PHE A 282 -3.30 -13.31 12.41
CA PHE A 282 -3.63 -13.73 11.04
C PHE A 282 -3.50 -12.58 10.04
N TYR A 283 -3.96 -11.37 10.43
CA TYR A 283 -3.89 -10.20 9.56
C TYR A 283 -2.46 -9.86 9.12
N LYS A 284 -1.45 -10.10 9.97
CA LYS A 284 -0.04 -9.94 9.60
C LYS A 284 0.38 -10.90 8.49
N VAL A 285 -0.06 -12.17 8.57
CA VAL A 285 0.18 -13.17 7.52
C VAL A 285 -0.54 -12.78 6.23
N GLN A 286 -1.80 -12.39 6.34
CA GLN A 286 -2.60 -11.95 5.21
C GLN A 286 -1.97 -10.75 4.50
N GLN A 287 -1.51 -9.75 5.23
CA GLN A 287 -0.83 -8.59 4.65
C GLN A 287 0.39 -9.00 3.85
N PHE A 288 1.23 -9.89 4.40
CA PHE A 288 2.41 -10.38 3.69
C PHE A 288 2.04 -11.04 2.36
N VAL A 289 1.05 -11.93 2.35
CA VAL A 289 0.60 -12.60 1.12
C VAL A 289 -0.02 -11.60 0.12
N LEU A 290 -0.89 -10.70 0.59
CA LEU A 290 -1.54 -9.73 -0.28
C LEU A 290 -0.57 -8.65 -0.80
N PHE A 291 0.52 -8.35 -0.11
CA PHE A 291 1.55 -7.43 -0.60
C PHE A 291 2.22 -7.95 -1.88
N LEU A 292 2.31 -9.27 -2.07
CA LEU A 292 2.76 -9.85 -3.34
C LEU A 292 1.80 -9.48 -4.49
N ALA A 293 0.49 -9.53 -4.24
CA ALA A 293 -0.51 -9.11 -5.22
C ALA A 293 -0.49 -7.59 -5.46
N PHE A 294 -0.29 -6.77 -4.43
CA PHE A 294 -0.15 -5.33 -4.58
C PHE A 294 1.11 -4.95 -5.38
N GLY A 295 2.22 -5.64 -5.16
CA GLY A 295 3.44 -5.43 -5.94
C GLY A 295 3.21 -5.74 -7.42
N LEU A 296 2.52 -6.83 -7.74
CA LEU A 296 2.20 -7.17 -9.13
C LEU A 296 1.16 -6.20 -9.74
N ARG A 297 0.15 -5.75 -8.98
CA ARG A 297 -0.77 -4.69 -9.41
C ARG A 297 -0.04 -3.43 -9.83
N ASP A 298 0.98 -3.04 -9.09
CA ASP A 298 1.77 -1.86 -9.38
C ASP A 298 2.57 -1.97 -10.70
N ALA A 299 2.86 -3.21 -11.15
CA ALA A 299 3.39 -3.47 -12.50
C ALA A 299 2.28 -3.51 -13.57
N ILE A 300 1.13 -4.10 -13.27
CA ILE A 300 -0.02 -4.19 -14.18
C ILE A 300 -0.47 -2.79 -14.62
N THR A 301 -0.56 -1.86 -13.67
CA THR A 301 -1.09 -0.50 -13.92
C THR A 301 -0.31 0.25 -14.99
N PRO A 302 1.01 0.49 -14.90
CA PRO A 302 1.74 1.24 -15.91
C PRO A 302 1.83 0.50 -17.26
N ILE A 303 1.95 -0.83 -17.26
CA ILE A 303 2.03 -1.63 -18.49
C ILE A 303 0.75 -1.48 -19.31
N ILE A 304 -0.41 -1.65 -18.69
CA ILE A 304 -1.71 -1.51 -19.38
C ILE A 304 -2.00 -0.05 -19.73
N ALA A 305 -1.67 0.91 -18.84
CA ALA A 305 -1.88 2.33 -19.10
C ALA A 305 -1.05 2.81 -20.30
N PHE A 306 0.20 2.38 -20.42
CA PHE A 306 1.06 2.67 -21.55
C PHE A 306 0.49 2.06 -22.85
N ALA A 307 0.10 0.78 -22.81
CA ALA A 307 -0.52 0.09 -23.94
C ALA A 307 -1.83 0.77 -24.37
N TYR A 308 -2.62 1.26 -23.41
CA TYR A 308 -3.83 2.03 -23.68
C TYR A 308 -3.52 3.38 -24.33
N GLY A 309 -2.47 4.06 -23.88
CA GLY A 309 -1.95 5.27 -24.54
C GLY A 309 -1.56 5.04 -26.00
N MET A 310 -0.90 3.93 -26.29
CA MET A 310 -0.53 3.50 -27.65
C MET A 310 -1.71 3.02 -28.50
N ARG A 311 -2.91 2.91 -27.95
CA ARG A 311 -4.09 2.28 -28.57
C ARG A 311 -3.86 0.83 -29.02
N SER A 312 -2.94 0.11 -28.39
CA SER A 312 -2.61 -1.27 -28.76
C SER A 312 -3.52 -2.26 -28.04
N LYS A 313 -4.64 -2.62 -28.68
CA LYS A 313 -5.62 -3.61 -28.17
C LYS A 313 -4.95 -4.92 -27.72
N LYS A 314 -4.06 -5.47 -28.55
CA LYS A 314 -3.34 -6.71 -28.26
C LYS A 314 -2.52 -6.60 -26.97
N ARG A 315 -1.73 -5.54 -26.80
CA ARG A 315 -0.90 -5.36 -25.60
C ARG A 315 -1.73 -5.15 -24.33
N ILE A 316 -2.90 -4.49 -24.43
CA ILE A 316 -3.84 -4.37 -23.31
C ILE A 316 -4.38 -5.74 -22.93
N GLN A 317 -4.83 -6.54 -23.90
CA GLN A 317 -5.35 -7.90 -23.65
C GLN A 317 -4.28 -8.82 -23.07
N ASP A 318 -3.06 -8.77 -23.58
CA ASP A 318 -1.91 -9.49 -23.03
C ASP A 318 -1.59 -9.03 -21.60
N GLY A 319 -1.62 -7.73 -21.31
CA GLY A 319 -1.44 -7.17 -19.97
C GLY A 319 -2.48 -7.68 -18.96
N ILE A 320 -3.75 -7.69 -19.36
CA ILE A 320 -4.84 -8.25 -18.54
C ILE A 320 -4.61 -9.74 -18.31
N LYS A 321 -4.34 -10.50 -19.36
CA LYS A 321 -4.14 -11.94 -19.31
C LYS A 321 -2.97 -12.33 -18.41
N TYR A 322 -1.78 -11.82 -18.67
CA TYR A 322 -0.58 -12.19 -17.92
C TYR A 322 -0.60 -11.62 -16.51
N GLY A 323 -1.16 -10.41 -16.30
CA GLY A 323 -1.38 -9.85 -14.98
C GLY A 323 -2.24 -10.76 -14.11
N LEU A 324 -3.37 -11.25 -14.62
CA LEU A 324 -4.24 -12.18 -13.90
C LEU A 324 -3.59 -13.54 -13.67
N ILE A 325 -2.94 -14.14 -14.69
CA ILE A 325 -2.28 -15.44 -14.56
C ILE A 325 -1.21 -15.39 -13.47
N TYR A 326 -0.32 -14.38 -13.50
CA TYR A 326 0.77 -14.31 -12.53
C TYR A 326 0.24 -13.99 -11.12
N THR A 327 -0.82 -13.19 -10.99
CA THR A 327 -1.49 -12.97 -9.71
C THR A 327 -2.06 -14.28 -9.16
N ILE A 328 -2.76 -15.07 -9.98
CA ILE A 328 -3.32 -16.37 -9.59
C ILE A 328 -2.20 -17.31 -9.11
N VAL A 329 -1.10 -17.41 -9.86
CA VAL A 329 0.05 -18.25 -9.48
C VAL A 329 0.63 -17.83 -8.12
N LEU A 330 0.83 -16.52 -7.90
CA LEU A 330 1.32 -16.00 -6.61
C LEU A 330 0.34 -16.29 -5.46
N MET A 331 -0.95 -16.16 -5.71
CA MET A 331 -1.96 -16.42 -4.67
C MET A 331 -2.07 -17.91 -4.35
N ILE A 332 -1.99 -18.79 -5.35
CA ILE A 332 -1.94 -20.24 -5.11
C ILE A 332 -0.71 -20.60 -4.27
N LEU A 333 0.45 -20.00 -4.55
CA LEU A 333 1.65 -20.18 -3.73
C LEU A 333 1.42 -19.71 -2.29
N GLY A 334 0.82 -18.52 -2.11
CA GLY A 334 0.46 -17.99 -0.78
C GLY A 334 -0.50 -18.90 -0.02
N ILE A 335 -1.56 -19.39 -0.67
CA ILE A 335 -2.51 -20.35 -0.08
C ILE A 335 -1.77 -21.64 0.33
N THR A 336 -0.94 -22.17 -0.55
CA THR A 336 -0.20 -23.41 -0.29
C THR A 336 0.68 -23.30 0.95
N ILE A 337 1.41 -22.19 1.08
CA ILE A 337 2.26 -21.94 2.26
C ILE A 337 1.42 -21.82 3.53
N THR A 338 0.30 -21.09 3.48
CA THR A 338 -0.56 -20.88 4.64
C THR A 338 -1.29 -22.14 5.08
N GLU A 339 -1.68 -23.01 4.13
CA GLU A 339 -2.37 -24.28 4.41
C GLU A 339 -1.43 -25.39 4.90
N ILE A 340 -0.18 -25.41 4.41
CA ILE A 340 0.80 -26.44 4.84
C ILE A 340 1.36 -26.13 6.23
N PHE A 341 1.60 -24.84 6.52
CA PHE A 341 2.34 -24.42 7.71
C PHE A 341 1.54 -23.61 8.76
N PRO A 342 0.22 -23.81 8.97
CA PRO A 342 -0.53 -22.96 9.91
C PRO A 342 -0.05 -23.12 11.35
N GLY A 343 0.35 -24.35 11.75
CA GLY A 343 0.90 -24.64 13.06
C GLY A 343 2.28 -23.99 13.30
N ALA A 344 3.13 -23.92 12.25
CA ALA A 344 4.43 -23.26 12.32
C ALA A 344 4.27 -21.74 12.51
N PHE A 345 3.34 -21.12 11.77
CA PHE A 345 3.00 -19.70 11.98
C PHE A 345 2.44 -19.44 13.38
N ALA A 346 1.57 -20.33 13.90
CA ALA A 346 1.04 -20.21 15.26
C ALA A 346 2.15 -20.27 16.33
N THR A 347 3.18 -21.07 16.10
CA THR A 347 4.35 -21.14 16.99
C THR A 347 5.25 -19.91 16.82
N LEU A 348 5.51 -19.49 15.58
CA LEU A 348 6.33 -18.31 15.27
C LEU A 348 5.77 -17.04 15.93
N PHE A 349 4.45 -16.86 15.88
CA PHE A 349 3.77 -15.71 16.49
C PHE A 349 3.42 -15.90 17.97
N ASN A 350 3.81 -17.01 18.59
CA ASN A 350 3.51 -17.33 19.99
C ASN A 350 2.01 -17.15 20.31
N ALA A 351 1.15 -17.77 19.51
CA ALA A 351 -0.30 -17.56 19.56
C ALA A 351 -0.98 -17.97 20.88
N GLY A 352 -0.29 -18.72 21.76
CA GLY A 352 -0.78 -19.07 23.12
C GLY A 352 -2.20 -19.62 23.12
N GLN A 353 -3.08 -19.00 23.89
CA GLN A 353 -4.50 -19.38 23.99
C GLN A 353 -5.31 -19.13 22.71
N SER A 354 -4.79 -18.30 21.80
CA SER A 354 -5.44 -17.98 20.52
C SER A 354 -5.08 -18.96 19.40
N ARG A 355 -4.25 -20.00 19.69
CA ARG A 355 -3.68 -20.91 18.70
C ARG A 355 -4.74 -21.59 17.83
N GLU A 356 -5.78 -22.13 18.44
CA GLU A 356 -6.83 -22.85 17.71
C GLU A 356 -7.60 -21.92 16.78
N TYR A 357 -8.03 -20.77 17.28
CA TYR A 357 -8.71 -19.75 16.47
C TYR A 357 -7.82 -19.20 15.34
N PHE A 358 -6.51 -19.08 15.60
CA PHE A 358 -5.55 -18.64 14.59
C PHE A 358 -5.39 -19.68 13.46
N ILE A 359 -5.24 -20.97 13.79
CA ILE A 359 -5.13 -22.06 12.81
C ILE A 359 -6.43 -22.15 11.98
N GLU A 360 -7.58 -22.04 12.65
CA GLU A 360 -8.88 -22.05 11.99
C GLU A 360 -9.05 -20.84 11.05
N ALA A 361 -8.69 -19.63 11.49
CA ALA A 361 -8.66 -18.45 10.66
C ALA A 361 -7.73 -18.62 9.45
N MET A 362 -6.51 -19.16 9.66
CA MET A 362 -5.55 -19.45 8.60
C MET A 362 -6.16 -20.32 7.51
N ARG A 363 -6.80 -21.43 7.87
CA ARG A 363 -7.39 -22.38 6.93
C ARG A 363 -8.60 -21.86 6.19
N ILE A 364 -9.49 -21.13 6.87
CA ILE A 364 -10.73 -20.65 6.25
C ILE A 364 -10.46 -19.41 5.41
N ILE A 365 -9.71 -18.43 5.94
CA ILE A 365 -9.54 -17.16 5.25
C ILE A 365 -8.52 -17.26 4.11
N SER A 366 -7.50 -18.14 4.21
CA SER A 366 -6.52 -18.32 3.12
C SER A 366 -7.14 -18.67 1.78
N VAL A 367 -8.26 -19.40 1.77
CA VAL A 367 -9.02 -19.72 0.55
C VAL A 367 -9.45 -18.44 -0.18
N SER A 368 -9.69 -17.35 0.57
CA SER A 368 -10.05 -16.06 -0.02
C SER A 368 -8.90 -15.38 -0.78
N PHE A 369 -7.64 -15.74 -0.53
CA PHE A 369 -6.48 -15.07 -1.12
C PHE A 369 -6.49 -15.12 -2.66
N LEU A 370 -6.97 -16.22 -3.24
CA LEU A 370 -7.12 -16.33 -4.69
C LEU A 370 -8.00 -15.21 -5.25
N PHE A 371 -9.18 -15.05 -4.68
CA PHE A 371 -10.15 -14.05 -5.12
C PHE A 371 -9.71 -12.64 -4.74
N ALA A 372 -9.10 -12.46 -3.58
CA ALA A 372 -8.52 -11.19 -3.14
C ALA A 372 -7.42 -10.71 -4.09
N GLY A 373 -6.53 -11.61 -4.53
CA GLY A 373 -5.50 -11.30 -5.51
C GLY A 373 -6.10 -10.89 -6.85
N ILE A 374 -7.10 -11.62 -7.36
CA ILE A 374 -7.80 -11.26 -8.59
C ILE A 374 -8.46 -9.88 -8.46
N ASN A 375 -9.12 -9.58 -7.34
CA ASN A 375 -9.71 -8.27 -7.07
C ASN A 375 -8.65 -7.15 -7.06
N ILE A 376 -7.47 -7.40 -6.48
CA ILE A 376 -6.34 -6.47 -6.48
C ILE A 376 -5.82 -6.24 -7.90
N ALA A 377 -5.70 -7.29 -8.71
CA ALA A 377 -5.31 -7.17 -10.12
C ALA A 377 -6.35 -6.38 -10.92
N TYR A 378 -7.65 -6.61 -10.70
CA TYR A 378 -8.72 -5.83 -11.31
C TYR A 378 -8.61 -4.34 -11.00
N GLN A 379 -8.28 -3.98 -9.75
CA GLN A 379 -8.06 -2.58 -9.39
C GLN A 379 -6.95 -1.93 -10.23
N GLY A 380 -5.82 -2.62 -10.43
CA GLY A 380 -4.73 -2.15 -11.28
C GLY A 380 -5.15 -1.98 -12.74
N ILE A 381 -5.93 -2.93 -13.27
CA ILE A 381 -6.46 -2.87 -14.64
C ILE A 381 -7.42 -1.67 -14.80
N TYR A 382 -8.32 -1.45 -13.83
CA TYR A 382 -9.24 -0.33 -13.88
C TYR A 382 -8.52 1.00 -13.80
N GLN A 383 -7.57 1.15 -12.88
CA GLN A 383 -6.74 2.36 -12.75
C GLN A 383 -6.00 2.67 -14.06
N ALA A 384 -5.43 1.66 -14.70
CA ALA A 384 -4.76 1.78 -15.99
C ALA A 384 -5.69 2.26 -17.12
N LEU A 385 -6.92 1.79 -17.14
CA LEU A 385 -7.95 2.12 -18.12
C LEU A 385 -8.83 3.31 -17.69
N ASN A 386 -8.36 4.16 -16.77
CA ASN A 386 -9.10 5.32 -16.24
C ASN A 386 -10.46 4.95 -15.61
N GLY A 387 -10.50 3.82 -14.91
CA GLY A 387 -11.65 3.31 -14.16
C GLY A 387 -11.46 3.45 -12.64
N GLY A 388 -11.19 4.67 -12.17
CA GLY A 388 -10.99 4.94 -10.74
C GLY A 388 -12.22 4.62 -9.89
N ILE A 389 -13.42 4.91 -10.41
CA ILE A 389 -14.69 4.62 -9.71
C ILE A 389 -14.88 3.12 -9.56
N GLU A 390 -14.65 2.32 -10.60
CA GLU A 390 -14.75 0.87 -10.57
C GLU A 390 -13.76 0.28 -9.55
N SER A 391 -12.54 0.81 -9.51
CA SER A 391 -11.54 0.43 -8.49
C SER A 391 -12.02 0.74 -7.07
N LEU A 392 -12.63 1.91 -6.85
CA LEU A 392 -13.18 2.31 -5.56
C LEU A 392 -14.36 1.42 -5.13
N VAL A 393 -15.29 1.14 -6.05
CA VAL A 393 -16.46 0.30 -5.75
C VAL A 393 -16.02 -1.10 -5.31
N ILE A 394 -15.04 -1.71 -5.98
CA ILE A 394 -14.50 -3.00 -5.53
C ILE A 394 -13.89 -2.89 -4.14
N SER A 395 -13.15 -1.81 -3.83
CA SER A 395 -12.59 -1.60 -2.49
C SER A 395 -13.70 -1.45 -1.42
N LEU A 396 -14.76 -0.72 -1.73
CA LEU A 396 -15.91 -0.55 -0.84
C LEU A 396 -16.62 -1.88 -0.59
N LEU A 397 -16.87 -2.68 -1.62
CA LEU A 397 -17.50 -4.00 -1.48
C LEU A 397 -16.66 -4.90 -0.57
N ARG A 398 -15.35 -4.98 -0.81
CA ARG A 398 -14.43 -5.85 -0.09
C ARG A 398 -14.21 -5.46 1.36
N GLN A 399 -14.16 -4.17 1.66
CA GLN A 399 -13.65 -3.66 2.94
C GLN A 399 -14.74 -3.07 3.83
N LEU A 400 -15.92 -2.77 3.29
CA LEU A 400 -16.99 -2.12 4.05
C LEU A 400 -18.35 -2.78 3.82
N ILE A 401 -18.85 -2.77 2.58
CA ILE A 401 -20.25 -3.03 2.27
C ILE A 401 -20.63 -4.49 2.47
N ILE A 402 -19.76 -5.44 2.16
CA ILE A 402 -20.08 -6.88 2.29
C ILE A 402 -19.49 -7.44 3.57
N ILE A 403 -18.19 -7.26 3.81
CA ILE A 403 -17.50 -7.94 4.90
C ILE A 403 -18.02 -7.55 6.28
N LEU A 404 -18.21 -6.26 6.53
CA LEU A 404 -18.59 -5.79 7.88
C LEU A 404 -20.01 -6.17 8.27
N PRO A 405 -21.04 -5.96 7.42
CA PRO A 405 -22.40 -6.44 7.72
C PRO A 405 -22.44 -7.96 7.87
N LEU A 406 -21.74 -8.71 7.00
CA LEU A 406 -21.75 -10.16 7.05
C LEU A 406 -21.08 -10.69 8.32
N ALA A 407 -19.91 -10.15 8.70
CA ALA A 407 -19.23 -10.49 9.95
C ALA A 407 -20.07 -10.08 11.17
N GLY A 408 -20.74 -8.93 11.11
CA GLY A 408 -21.67 -8.48 12.14
C GLY A 408 -22.83 -9.45 12.35
N ILE A 409 -23.50 -9.86 11.28
CA ILE A 409 -24.58 -10.85 11.32
C ILE A 409 -24.07 -12.18 11.87
N PHE A 410 -22.94 -12.69 11.36
CA PHE A 410 -22.34 -13.94 11.82
C PHE A 410 -21.96 -13.87 13.30
N SER A 411 -21.47 -12.71 13.77
CA SER A 411 -21.14 -12.53 15.19
C SER A 411 -22.37 -12.63 16.11
N MET A 412 -23.57 -12.27 15.63
CA MET A 412 -24.82 -12.44 16.40
C MET A 412 -25.14 -13.92 16.63
N PHE A 413 -25.02 -14.77 15.59
CA PHE A 413 -25.21 -16.21 15.72
C PHE A 413 -24.19 -16.86 16.66
N VAL A 414 -22.94 -16.41 16.62
CA VAL A 414 -21.87 -16.89 17.50
C VAL A 414 -22.14 -16.48 18.95
N ARG A 415 -22.53 -15.23 19.20
CA ARG A 415 -22.86 -14.74 20.56
C ARG A 415 -24.07 -15.44 21.18
N ASN A 416 -25.02 -15.84 20.35
CA ASN A 416 -26.20 -16.60 20.80
C ASN A 416 -25.92 -18.09 21.02
N GLY A 417 -24.65 -18.53 20.87
CA GLY A 417 -24.26 -19.93 21.07
C GLY A 417 -24.74 -20.90 19.99
N GLN A 418 -25.25 -20.39 18.87
CA GLN A 418 -25.78 -21.20 17.78
C GLN A 418 -24.69 -21.77 16.87
N MET A 419 -23.55 -21.06 16.76
CA MET A 419 -22.44 -21.39 15.86
C MET A 419 -21.07 -21.07 16.51
N GLY A 420 -20.00 -21.71 16.01
CA GLY A 420 -18.62 -21.45 16.41
C GLY A 420 -18.05 -20.16 15.78
N ILE A 421 -16.92 -19.70 16.32
CA ILE A 421 -16.18 -18.50 15.84
C ILE A 421 -15.84 -18.62 14.33
N SER A 422 -15.59 -19.82 13.84
CA SER A 422 -15.28 -20.12 12.44
C SER A 422 -16.29 -19.51 11.45
N LEU A 423 -17.56 -19.36 11.86
CA LEU A 423 -18.56 -18.72 11.03
C LEU A 423 -18.15 -17.28 10.65
N ILE A 424 -17.55 -16.52 11.56
CA ILE A 424 -17.09 -15.15 11.29
C ILE A 424 -15.98 -15.16 10.24
N TRP A 425 -15.08 -16.14 10.27
CA TRP A 425 -14.00 -16.26 9.26
C TRP A 425 -14.53 -16.47 7.84
N TRP A 426 -15.66 -17.11 7.67
CA TRP A 426 -16.31 -17.30 6.37
C TRP A 426 -16.77 -15.98 5.72
N SER A 427 -16.89 -14.90 6.49
CA SER A 427 -17.19 -13.59 5.91
C SER A 427 -16.15 -13.13 4.87
N PHE A 428 -14.87 -13.53 5.03
CA PHE A 428 -13.80 -13.17 4.11
C PHE A 428 -13.92 -13.89 2.74
N PRO A 429 -14.00 -15.23 2.67
CA PRO A 429 -14.19 -15.94 1.41
C PRO A 429 -15.44 -15.49 0.66
N ILE A 430 -16.56 -15.37 1.34
CA ILE A 430 -17.82 -14.94 0.73
C ILE A 430 -17.66 -13.53 0.13
N THR A 431 -17.10 -12.61 0.89
CA THR A 431 -16.87 -11.22 0.43
C THR A 431 -15.98 -11.17 -0.80
N GLU A 432 -14.86 -11.89 -0.81
CA GLU A 432 -13.93 -11.85 -1.91
C GLU A 432 -14.47 -12.50 -3.18
N ILE A 433 -15.25 -13.59 -3.05
CA ILE A 433 -15.93 -14.26 -4.17
C ILE A 433 -16.97 -13.32 -4.79
N VAL A 434 -17.84 -12.72 -3.98
CA VAL A 434 -18.88 -11.80 -4.47
C VAL A 434 -18.26 -10.57 -5.13
N SER A 435 -17.23 -10.01 -4.52
CA SER A 435 -16.48 -8.87 -5.08
C SER A 435 -15.77 -9.24 -6.38
N CYS A 436 -15.23 -10.45 -6.49
CA CYS A 436 -14.58 -10.94 -7.71
C CYS A 436 -15.58 -11.06 -8.87
N PHE A 437 -16.79 -11.54 -8.59
CA PHE A 437 -17.86 -11.59 -9.59
C PHE A 437 -18.25 -10.18 -10.05
N ALA A 438 -18.48 -9.24 -9.13
CA ALA A 438 -18.74 -7.84 -9.45
C ALA A 438 -17.58 -7.22 -10.27
N GLY A 439 -16.33 -7.53 -9.89
CA GLY A 439 -15.13 -7.13 -10.61
C GLY A 439 -15.10 -7.67 -12.05
N TYR A 440 -15.45 -8.92 -12.25
CA TYR A 440 -15.54 -9.49 -13.59
C TYR A 440 -16.56 -8.75 -14.47
N VAL A 441 -17.73 -8.40 -13.93
CA VAL A 441 -18.74 -7.63 -14.65
C VAL A 441 -18.21 -6.25 -15.05
N PHE A 442 -17.52 -5.55 -14.12
CA PHE A 442 -16.88 -4.26 -14.41
C PHE A 442 -15.79 -4.40 -15.46
N LEU A 443 -14.94 -5.44 -15.35
CA LEU A 443 -13.90 -5.71 -16.35
C LEU A 443 -14.49 -5.88 -17.75
N LYS A 444 -15.55 -6.67 -17.87
CA LYS A 444 -16.24 -6.91 -19.15
C LYS A 444 -16.79 -5.59 -19.71
N ARG A 445 -17.40 -4.76 -18.86
CA ARG A 445 -17.93 -3.44 -19.27
C ARG A 445 -16.83 -2.48 -19.73
N ILE A 446 -15.75 -2.35 -18.91
CA ILE A 446 -14.61 -1.48 -19.26
C ILE A 446 -13.93 -1.96 -20.55
N LYS A 447 -13.73 -3.27 -20.69
CA LYS A 447 -13.13 -3.86 -21.89
C LYS A 447 -13.96 -3.53 -23.12
N LYS A 448 -15.28 -3.74 -23.09
CA LYS A 448 -16.19 -3.42 -24.18
C LYS A 448 -16.13 -1.93 -24.57
N ASN A 449 -16.11 -1.03 -23.57
CA ASN A 449 -16.24 0.40 -23.82
C ASN A 449 -14.91 1.10 -24.17
N LYS A 450 -13.76 0.55 -23.74
CA LYS A 450 -12.46 1.22 -23.84
C LYS A 450 -11.40 0.43 -24.60
N VAL A 451 -11.52 -0.88 -24.68
CA VAL A 451 -10.52 -1.73 -25.35
C VAL A 451 -11.03 -2.25 -26.68
N ASP A 452 -12.27 -2.75 -26.73
CA ASP A 452 -12.81 -3.35 -27.94
C ASP A 452 -13.15 -2.33 -29.02
N VAL A 453 -13.26 -1.05 -28.63
CA VAL A 453 -13.43 0.09 -29.57
C VAL A 453 -12.11 0.60 -30.17
N LEU A 454 -10.98 0.07 -29.72
CA LEU A 454 -9.68 0.38 -30.31
C LEU A 454 -9.49 -0.44 -31.58
N ASN A 455 -9.15 0.24 -32.64
CA ASN A 455 -8.83 -0.40 -33.92
C ASN A 455 -7.45 -1.04 -33.93
#